data_4a2587745877f54314292efd9af640ee
#
_entry.id   4a2587745877f54314292efd9af640ee
#
_cell.length_a   1.000
_cell.length_b   1.000
_cell.length_c   1.000
_cell.angle_alpha   90.00
_cell.angle_beta   90.00
_cell.angle_gamma   90.00
#
_symmetry.space_group_name_H-M   'P 1'
#
loop_
_entity.id
_entity.type
_entity.pdbx_description
1 polymer ?
#
loop_
_entity_poly.entity_id
_entity_poly.type
_entity_poly.pdbx_seq_one_letter_code
_entity_poly.pdbx_strand_id
1 'polypeptide(L)'
;MSEDEITNENNNEETEDRGIIEPCTEINEINNDPEEVSRALDEATRSLGTTVQQAPGCSTAVVSGLSKQIIEEMNSIEANCLVSFSDLNVRNKSAAVNPFLQRKAKEALARVISDRGQTLVINSAYRTLPQQLMLYNQYRNGQCGIPIAARPSTSNHEDGLALDVDDPRGWEPFFIKQGWRPLRGDPPHFDYKGGGRSDISNIAVKAFQRLWNRYNPNDRIAEDGDCGQATLSRLNKSPIAGFGVSTVETASRVTTRTLRLSEPYLQGDDVRQVQEALAKANISVSSDGIFGPGTDKAVKQFQQQKGLTADGVVGPATRIELGL
;
A
#
# COMPACT_ATOMS: atom_id res chain seq x y z
N MET A 1 31.21 64.63 -8.00
CA MET A 1 32.31 63.78 -7.55
C MET A 1 31.95 63.29 -6.16
N SER A 2 31.46 62.12 -6.09
CA SER A 2 31.62 61.12 -5.00
C SER A 2 30.80 59.89 -5.42
N GLU A 3 31.53 58.82 -5.62
CA GLU A 3 31.06 57.51 -6.03
C GLU A 3 30.48 56.82 -4.79
N ASP A 4 29.23 56.34 -4.88
CA ASP A 4 28.63 55.48 -3.84
C ASP A 4 28.77 54.05 -4.33
N GLU A 5 29.55 53.27 -3.57
CA GLU A 5 29.73 51.84 -3.71
C GLU A 5 28.41 51.13 -3.35
N ILE A 6 27.87 50.38 -4.32
CA ILE A 6 26.78 49.41 -4.06
C ILE A 6 27.42 48.11 -3.63
N THR A 7 27.37 47.81 -2.37
CA THR A 7 27.71 46.49 -1.82
C THR A 7 26.62 45.48 -2.21
N ASN A 8 27.01 44.49 -2.96
CA ASN A 8 26.19 43.37 -3.41
C ASN A 8 26.18 42.33 -2.29
N GLU A 9 25.15 42.32 -1.45
CA GLU A 9 24.91 41.21 -0.51
C GLU A 9 24.35 40.03 -1.28
N ASN A 10 25.19 39.01 -1.47
CA ASN A 10 24.80 37.70 -1.92
C ASN A 10 23.95 37.02 -0.83
N ASN A 11 22.65 37.11 -0.94
CA ASN A 11 21.74 36.22 -0.23
C ASN A 11 21.81 34.84 -0.92
N ASN A 12 22.60 33.94 -0.35
CA ASN A 12 22.47 32.51 -0.57
C ASN A 12 21.15 32.08 0.07
N GLU A 13 20.06 32.16 -0.68
CA GLU A 13 18.89 31.36 -0.39
C GLU A 13 19.26 29.90 -0.67
N GLU A 14 19.57 29.17 0.38
CA GLU A 14 19.52 27.72 0.37
C GLU A 14 18.08 27.33 -0.01
N THR A 15 17.84 27.07 -1.27
CA THR A 15 16.61 26.43 -1.73
C THR A 15 16.59 25.05 -1.12
N GLU A 16 15.82 24.90 -0.03
CA GLU A 16 15.41 23.58 0.46
C GLU A 16 14.77 22.83 -0.70
N ASP A 17 15.47 21.83 -1.18
CA ASP A 17 15.02 20.87 -2.20
C ASP A 17 13.90 19.98 -1.61
N ARG A 18 12.74 20.60 -1.39
CA ARG A 18 11.50 19.92 -0.98
C ARG A 18 10.74 19.52 -2.23
N GLY A 19 10.94 18.29 -2.62
CA GLY A 19 10.01 17.62 -3.50
C GLY A 19 10.45 17.58 -4.95
N ILE A 20 11.27 16.60 -5.26
CA ILE A 20 11.36 16.11 -6.63
C ILE A 20 9.98 15.53 -6.95
N ILE A 21 9.31 16.21 -7.87
CA ILE A 21 8.03 15.81 -8.43
C ILE A 21 8.23 14.46 -9.12
N GLU A 22 7.58 13.43 -8.64
CA GLU A 22 7.48 12.15 -9.34
C GLU A 22 6.49 12.33 -10.51
N PRO A 23 6.91 12.36 -11.77
CA PRO A 23 5.95 12.15 -12.84
C PRO A 23 5.50 10.69 -12.73
N CYS A 24 4.23 10.45 -12.42
CA CYS A 24 3.59 9.17 -12.73
C CYS A 24 3.53 9.06 -14.25
N THR A 25 4.68 8.84 -14.89
CA THR A 25 4.62 8.24 -16.22
C THR A 25 3.85 6.94 -16.03
N GLU A 26 2.89 6.74 -16.91
CA GLU A 26 2.18 5.48 -17.08
C GLU A 26 3.15 4.36 -16.74
N ILE A 27 3.02 3.82 -15.52
CA ILE A 27 3.52 2.49 -15.25
C ILE A 27 2.75 1.73 -16.32
N ASN A 28 3.43 1.44 -17.43
CA ASN A 28 2.88 0.65 -18.51
C ASN A 28 2.02 -0.38 -17.83
N GLU A 29 0.75 -0.46 -18.20
CA GLU A 29 -0.21 -1.38 -17.65
C GLU A 29 0.54 -2.68 -17.38
N ILE A 30 1.10 -2.78 -16.16
CA ILE A 30 1.51 -4.07 -15.63
C ILE A 30 0.17 -4.76 -15.67
N ASN A 31 0.01 -5.64 -16.61
CA ASN A 31 -1.17 -6.42 -16.80
C ASN A 31 -1.54 -6.93 -15.42
N ASN A 32 -2.50 -6.26 -14.76
CA ASN A 32 -3.00 -6.65 -13.44
C ASN A 32 -3.85 -7.91 -13.63
N ASP A 33 -3.32 -8.84 -14.43
CA ASP A 33 -3.83 -10.19 -14.53
C ASP A 33 -3.77 -10.76 -13.09
N PRO A 34 -4.91 -11.10 -12.50
CA PRO A 34 -4.95 -11.74 -11.19
C PRO A 34 -3.99 -12.94 -11.10
N GLU A 35 -3.68 -13.60 -12.21
CA GLU A 35 -2.69 -14.67 -12.27
C GLU A 35 -1.24 -14.16 -12.15
N GLU A 36 -0.92 -12.96 -12.62
CA GLU A 36 0.43 -12.39 -12.49
C GLU A 36 0.69 -11.90 -11.06
N VAL A 37 -0.30 -11.29 -10.44
CA VAL A 37 -0.27 -10.92 -9.00
C VAL A 37 -0.20 -12.18 -8.14
N SER A 38 -0.97 -13.23 -8.48
CA SER A 38 -0.91 -14.53 -7.79
C SER A 38 0.47 -15.17 -7.96
N ARG A 39 1.05 -15.15 -9.15
CA ARG A 39 2.40 -15.66 -9.41
C ARG A 39 3.47 -14.88 -8.65
N ALA A 40 3.38 -13.55 -8.58
CA ALA A 40 4.33 -12.72 -7.83
C ALA A 40 4.22 -12.97 -6.32
N LEU A 41 3.00 -13.17 -5.79
CA LEU A 41 2.76 -13.58 -4.41
C LEU A 41 3.24 -15.01 -4.14
N ASP A 42 3.01 -15.94 -5.06
CA ASP A 42 3.49 -17.32 -4.97
C ASP A 42 5.02 -17.38 -5.07
N GLU A 43 5.63 -16.55 -5.91
CA GLU A 43 7.07 -16.44 -6.04
C GLU A 43 7.71 -15.75 -4.82
N ALA A 44 7.08 -14.73 -4.27
CA ALA A 44 7.46 -14.11 -3.00
C ALA A 44 7.33 -15.08 -1.83
N THR A 45 6.30 -15.94 -1.85
CA THR A 45 6.05 -16.96 -0.85
C THR A 45 7.01 -18.14 -0.97
N ARG A 46 7.40 -18.52 -2.19
CA ARG A 46 8.43 -19.54 -2.45
C ARG A 46 9.83 -19.05 -2.09
N SER A 47 10.05 -17.75 -2.11
CA SER A 47 11.34 -17.11 -1.86
C SER A 47 11.48 -16.64 -0.40
N LEU A 48 11.23 -17.55 0.55
CA LEU A 48 11.49 -17.31 1.97
C LEU A 48 12.96 -16.91 2.15
N GLY A 49 13.18 -15.68 2.55
CA GLY A 49 14.51 -15.06 2.60
C GLY A 49 14.74 -13.99 1.54
N THR A 50 13.83 -13.80 0.57
CA THR A 50 13.93 -12.68 -0.36
C THR A 50 13.77 -11.37 0.39
N THR A 51 14.74 -10.48 0.19
CA THR A 51 14.76 -9.17 0.83
C THR A 51 14.17 -8.09 -0.07
N VAL A 52 13.84 -6.93 0.51
CA VAL A 52 13.35 -5.76 -0.26
C VAL A 52 14.32 -5.39 -1.39
N GLN A 53 15.63 -5.47 -1.15
CA GLN A 53 16.66 -5.22 -2.18
C GLN A 53 16.59 -6.21 -3.34
N GLN A 54 16.15 -7.43 -3.08
CA GLN A 54 16.07 -8.54 -4.04
C GLN A 54 14.66 -8.75 -4.57
N ALA A 55 13.72 -7.86 -4.22
CA ALA A 55 12.31 -7.99 -4.57
C ALA A 55 12.16 -8.18 -6.09
N PRO A 56 11.48 -9.25 -6.54
CA PRO A 56 11.34 -9.56 -7.95
C PRO A 56 10.29 -8.69 -8.64
N GLY A 57 10.45 -8.52 -9.95
CA GLY A 57 9.46 -7.82 -10.80
C GLY A 57 9.35 -6.33 -10.52
N CYS A 58 8.30 -5.73 -11.07
CA CYS A 58 8.08 -4.28 -11.01
C CYS A 58 6.95 -3.87 -10.07
N SER A 59 6.11 -4.81 -9.64
CA SER A 59 4.98 -4.52 -8.76
C SER A 59 5.41 -4.43 -7.29
N THR A 60 5.08 -3.33 -6.64
CA THR A 60 5.33 -3.16 -5.19
C THR A 60 4.40 -4.00 -4.31
N ALA A 61 3.46 -4.75 -4.89
CA ALA A 61 2.64 -5.73 -4.16
C ALA A 61 3.50 -6.82 -3.49
N VAL A 62 4.68 -7.12 -4.03
CA VAL A 62 5.59 -8.16 -3.49
C VAL A 62 6.05 -7.87 -2.06
N VAL A 63 6.08 -6.61 -1.64
CA VAL A 63 6.44 -6.22 -0.27
C VAL A 63 5.22 -6.03 0.65
N SER A 64 4.04 -6.50 0.26
CA SER A 64 2.78 -6.31 1.00
C SER A 64 2.81 -6.87 2.43
N GLY A 65 3.51 -8.00 2.65
CA GLY A 65 3.64 -8.59 3.98
C GLY A 65 4.35 -7.66 4.97
N LEU A 66 5.51 -7.14 4.60
CA LEU A 66 6.24 -6.16 5.41
C LEU A 66 5.47 -4.84 5.52
N SER A 67 4.82 -4.40 4.43
CA SER A 67 3.99 -3.20 4.41
C SER A 67 2.87 -3.25 5.45
N LYS A 68 2.17 -4.38 5.53
CA LYS A 68 1.08 -4.60 6.49
C LYS A 68 1.57 -4.50 7.93
N GLN A 69 2.68 -5.15 8.25
CA GLN A 69 3.28 -5.08 9.59
C GLN A 69 3.67 -3.65 9.98
N ILE A 70 4.21 -2.87 9.04
CA ILE A 70 4.57 -1.46 9.31
C ILE A 70 3.30 -0.63 9.57
N ILE A 71 2.23 -0.78 8.77
CA ILE A 71 0.97 -0.06 8.99
C ILE A 71 0.35 -0.42 10.35
N GLU A 72 0.37 -1.69 10.74
CA GLU A 72 -0.10 -2.16 12.04
C GLU A 72 0.72 -1.56 13.20
N GLU A 73 2.06 -1.56 13.08
CA GLU A 73 2.95 -0.98 14.09
C GLU A 73 2.80 0.54 14.16
N MET A 74 2.59 1.25 13.03
CA MET A 74 2.29 2.69 13.01
C MET A 74 1.05 3.01 13.84
N ASN A 75 -0.04 2.28 13.64
CA ASN A 75 -1.29 2.45 14.40
C ASN A 75 -1.15 2.03 15.86
N SER A 76 -0.14 1.23 16.23
CA SER A 76 0.19 0.94 17.62
C SER A 76 0.98 2.07 18.29
N ILE A 77 1.78 2.83 17.51
CA ILE A 77 2.51 4.00 17.99
C ILE A 77 1.58 5.19 18.15
N GLU A 78 0.77 5.47 17.13
CA GLU A 78 -0.22 6.53 17.11
C GLU A 78 -1.55 6.01 16.56
N ALA A 79 -2.53 5.83 17.43
CA ALA A 79 -3.81 5.26 17.09
C ALA A 79 -4.54 6.07 16.00
N ASN A 80 -4.92 5.39 14.91
CA ASN A 80 -5.61 5.98 13.76
C ASN A 80 -4.81 7.07 13.02
N CYS A 81 -3.49 7.05 13.06
CA CYS A 81 -2.66 7.92 12.19
C CYS A 81 -2.99 7.67 10.71
N LEU A 82 -3.30 6.42 10.38
CA LEU A 82 -3.86 5.99 9.09
C LEU A 82 -5.22 5.32 9.30
N VAL A 83 -6.18 5.66 8.45
CA VAL A 83 -7.52 5.06 8.44
C VAL A 83 -7.85 4.52 7.06
N SER A 84 -8.43 3.32 6.99
CA SER A 84 -8.84 2.73 5.73
C SER A 84 -9.99 3.52 5.10
N PHE A 85 -9.99 3.61 3.77
CA PHE A 85 -11.10 4.15 2.97
C PHE A 85 -11.79 3.08 2.10
N SER A 86 -11.55 1.79 2.39
CA SER A 86 -12.19 0.68 1.66
C SER A 86 -13.71 0.62 1.83
N ASP A 87 -14.25 1.37 2.79
CA ASP A 87 -15.69 1.57 3.03
C ASP A 87 -16.34 2.57 2.06
N LEU A 88 -15.55 3.30 1.28
CA LEU A 88 -16.03 4.25 0.28
C LEU A 88 -16.27 3.56 -1.07
N ASN A 89 -17.01 4.24 -1.97
CA ASN A 89 -17.24 3.75 -3.34
C ASN A 89 -15.98 3.90 -4.21
N VAL A 90 -15.00 3.06 -3.94
CA VAL A 90 -13.69 3.01 -4.62
C VAL A 90 -13.40 1.63 -5.20
N ARG A 91 -12.52 1.60 -6.19
CA ARG A 91 -11.93 0.37 -6.73
C ARG A 91 -10.42 0.55 -6.86
N ASN A 92 -9.66 -0.29 -6.19
CA ASN A 92 -8.21 -0.31 -6.32
C ASN A 92 -7.82 -0.94 -7.68
N LYS A 93 -6.91 -0.30 -8.41
CA LYS A 93 -6.46 -0.78 -9.72
C LYS A 93 -5.56 -2.01 -9.59
N SER A 94 -4.84 -2.14 -8.48
CA SER A 94 -3.93 -3.25 -8.23
C SER A 94 -3.84 -3.62 -6.75
N ALA A 95 -3.28 -4.79 -6.46
CA ALA A 95 -2.98 -5.25 -5.11
C ALA A 95 -1.84 -4.46 -4.43
N ALA A 96 -1.12 -3.60 -5.16
CA ALA A 96 -0.11 -2.72 -4.59
C ALA A 96 -0.72 -1.52 -3.83
N VAL A 97 -1.99 -1.21 -4.06
CA VAL A 97 -2.67 -0.08 -3.42
C VAL A 97 -2.97 -0.41 -1.96
N ASN A 98 -2.40 0.34 -1.03
CA ASN A 98 -2.81 0.31 0.37
C ASN A 98 -3.91 1.37 0.57
N PRO A 99 -5.16 0.98 0.81
CA PRO A 99 -6.31 1.89 0.84
C PRO A 99 -6.40 2.65 2.17
N PHE A 100 -5.35 3.41 2.50
CA PHE A 100 -5.24 4.18 3.72
C PHE A 100 -4.95 5.64 3.43
N LEU A 101 -5.50 6.51 4.26
CA LEU A 101 -5.24 7.96 4.28
C LEU A 101 -5.24 8.45 5.72
N GLN A 102 -4.72 9.65 5.95
CA GLN A 102 -5.03 10.37 7.18
C GLN A 102 -6.52 10.68 7.27
N ARG A 103 -7.08 10.71 8.48
CA ARG A 103 -8.53 10.87 8.72
C ARG A 103 -9.16 12.02 7.94
N LYS A 104 -8.54 13.21 7.96
CA LYS A 104 -9.09 14.39 7.28
C LYS A 104 -9.04 14.29 5.76
N ALA A 105 -8.03 13.64 5.23
CA ALA A 105 -7.94 13.32 3.80
C ALA A 105 -9.04 12.31 3.39
N LYS A 106 -9.27 11.25 4.19
CA LYS A 106 -10.39 10.31 3.98
C LYS A 106 -11.75 11.00 4.01
N GLU A 107 -12.00 11.86 5.00
CA GLU A 107 -13.26 12.62 5.09
C GLU A 107 -13.47 13.50 3.85
N ALA A 108 -12.41 14.14 3.34
CA ALA A 108 -12.47 14.92 2.11
C ALA A 108 -12.71 14.02 0.89
N LEU A 109 -12.05 12.86 0.80
CA LEU A 109 -12.26 11.89 -0.26
C LEU A 109 -13.72 11.38 -0.31
N ALA A 110 -14.31 11.11 0.84
CA ALA A 110 -15.71 10.70 0.91
C ALA A 110 -16.65 11.76 0.29
N ARG A 111 -16.37 13.05 0.52
CA ARG A 111 -17.13 14.14 -0.11
C ARG A 111 -16.88 14.24 -1.61
N VAL A 112 -15.63 14.06 -2.07
CA VAL A 112 -15.29 14.00 -3.52
C VAL A 112 -16.13 12.94 -4.22
N ILE A 113 -16.17 11.73 -3.67
CA ILE A 113 -16.91 10.60 -4.24
C ILE A 113 -18.42 10.87 -4.21
N SER A 114 -18.94 11.38 -3.10
CA SER A 114 -20.36 11.74 -2.94
C SER A 114 -20.79 12.84 -3.92
N ASP A 115 -19.94 13.85 -4.11
CA ASP A 115 -20.22 14.99 -5.01
C ASP A 115 -20.32 14.56 -6.49
N ARG A 116 -19.49 13.60 -6.92
CA ARG A 116 -19.54 13.08 -8.31
C ARG A 116 -20.55 11.94 -8.48
N GLY A 117 -20.80 11.15 -7.44
CA GLY A 117 -21.74 10.02 -7.47
C GLY A 117 -21.27 8.83 -8.32
N GLN A 118 -19.97 8.69 -8.54
CA GLN A 118 -19.36 7.61 -9.34
C GLN A 118 -18.34 6.83 -8.53
N THR A 119 -18.01 5.60 -8.97
CA THR A 119 -16.92 4.82 -8.39
C THR A 119 -15.58 5.43 -8.78
N LEU A 120 -14.73 5.74 -7.80
CA LEU A 120 -13.39 6.24 -8.02
C LEU A 120 -12.40 5.07 -8.13
N VAL A 121 -11.63 5.05 -9.22
CA VAL A 121 -10.56 4.07 -9.41
C VAL A 121 -9.25 4.65 -8.88
N ILE A 122 -8.64 3.95 -7.93
CA ILE A 122 -7.41 4.35 -7.25
C ILE A 122 -6.23 3.59 -7.86
N ASN A 123 -5.24 4.30 -8.38
CA ASN A 123 -4.01 3.75 -8.92
C ASN A 123 -2.94 3.62 -7.83
N SER A 124 -2.83 4.63 -6.94
CA SER A 124 -1.94 4.65 -5.79
C SER A 124 -2.59 5.43 -4.64
N ALA A 125 -2.30 5.04 -3.40
CA ALA A 125 -2.75 5.74 -2.20
C ALA A 125 -1.61 5.78 -1.17
N TYR A 126 -1.80 5.32 0.07
CA TYR A 126 -0.70 5.24 1.02
C TYR A 126 0.41 4.34 0.48
N ARG A 127 1.60 4.88 0.36
CA ARG A 127 2.80 4.14 -0.05
C ARG A 127 3.65 3.86 1.17
N THR A 128 3.87 2.59 1.47
CA THR A 128 4.67 2.21 2.63
C THR A 128 6.17 2.40 2.36
N LEU A 129 6.94 2.55 3.43
CA LEU A 129 8.39 2.71 3.36
C LEU A 129 9.10 1.61 2.50
N PRO A 130 8.77 0.29 2.60
CA PRO A 130 9.36 -0.71 1.72
C PRO A 130 8.92 -0.58 0.25
N GLN A 131 7.69 -0.14 -0.04
CA GLN A 131 7.26 0.13 -1.41
C GLN A 131 8.05 1.29 -2.01
N GLN A 132 8.22 2.38 -1.26
CA GLN A 132 9.00 3.53 -1.73
C GLN A 132 10.47 3.16 -1.93
N LEU A 133 11.06 2.35 -1.03
CA LEU A 133 12.43 1.88 -1.22
C LEU A 133 12.57 0.99 -2.46
N MET A 134 11.61 0.11 -2.72
CA MET A 134 11.62 -0.72 -3.93
C MET A 134 11.59 0.14 -5.19
N LEU A 135 10.69 1.11 -5.28
CA LEU A 135 10.60 2.06 -6.40
C LEU A 135 11.91 2.86 -6.56
N TYR A 136 12.47 3.34 -5.45
CA TYR A 136 13.73 4.08 -5.46
C TYR A 136 14.90 3.21 -5.93
N ASN A 137 14.98 1.95 -5.51
CA ASN A 137 15.99 1.00 -5.97
C ASN A 137 15.84 0.73 -7.48
N GLN A 138 14.62 0.52 -7.96
CA GLN A 138 14.32 0.32 -9.38
C GLN A 138 14.72 1.54 -10.23
N TYR A 139 14.36 2.75 -9.76
CA TYR A 139 14.80 4.00 -10.38
C TYR A 139 16.33 4.09 -10.45
N ARG A 140 17.02 3.88 -9.32
CA ARG A 140 18.48 3.94 -9.23
C ARG A 140 19.20 2.95 -10.14
N ASN A 141 18.56 1.83 -10.40
CA ASN A 141 19.10 0.75 -11.24
C ASN A 141 18.61 0.81 -12.70
N GLY A 142 17.82 1.83 -13.08
CA GLY A 142 17.23 1.95 -14.42
C GLY A 142 16.27 0.82 -14.77
N GLN A 143 15.59 0.26 -13.77
CA GLN A 143 14.66 -0.87 -13.91
C GLN A 143 13.22 -0.39 -13.99
N CYS A 144 12.35 -1.24 -14.53
CA CYS A 144 10.89 -1.06 -14.55
C CYS A 144 10.39 0.24 -15.24
N GLY A 145 11.24 0.88 -16.04
CA GLY A 145 10.87 2.11 -16.75
C GLY A 145 10.57 3.32 -15.84
N ILE A 146 10.98 3.27 -14.56
CA ILE A 146 10.74 4.35 -13.60
C ILE A 146 11.71 5.51 -13.90
N PRO A 147 11.23 6.68 -14.37
CA PRO A 147 12.10 7.79 -14.75
C PRO A 147 12.66 8.53 -13.54
N ILE A 148 11.89 8.56 -12.45
CA ILE A 148 12.25 9.21 -11.19
C ILE A 148 11.49 8.58 -10.03
N ALA A 149 12.09 8.52 -8.86
CA ALA A 149 11.44 8.14 -7.62
C ALA A 149 12.00 8.93 -6.44
N ALA A 150 11.14 9.43 -5.57
CA ALA A 150 11.52 10.09 -4.33
C ALA A 150 12.32 9.15 -3.42
N ARG A 151 13.17 9.71 -2.58
CA ARG A 151 13.84 8.93 -1.54
C ARG A 151 12.79 8.43 -0.54
N PRO A 152 12.99 7.23 0.05
CA PRO A 152 12.12 6.77 1.14
C PRO A 152 11.96 7.84 2.23
N SER A 153 10.75 7.98 2.76
CA SER A 153 10.33 8.97 3.76
C SER A 153 10.25 10.42 3.25
N THR A 154 10.15 10.63 1.91
CA THR A 154 10.01 12.00 1.34
C THR A 154 8.85 12.14 0.36
N SER A 155 8.07 11.10 0.11
CA SER A 155 6.92 11.13 -0.80
C SER A 155 5.63 11.51 -0.05
N ASN A 156 4.80 12.37 -0.63
CA ASN A 156 3.48 12.71 -0.08
C ASN A 156 2.55 11.49 0.07
N HIS A 157 2.77 10.43 -0.73
CA HIS A 157 2.08 9.16 -0.54
C HIS A 157 2.44 8.47 0.77
N GLU A 158 3.68 8.65 1.28
CA GLU A 158 4.11 8.10 2.57
C GLU A 158 3.48 8.83 3.76
N ASP A 159 2.96 10.03 3.53
CA ASP A 159 2.20 10.77 4.54
C ASP A 159 0.70 10.42 4.57
N GLY A 160 0.23 9.58 3.64
CA GLY A 160 -1.21 9.29 3.52
C GLY A 160 -2.04 10.53 3.16
N LEU A 161 -1.45 11.43 2.37
CA LEU A 161 -2.03 12.70 1.94
C LEU A 161 -2.08 12.84 0.41
N ALA A 162 -1.70 11.80 -0.34
CA ALA A 162 -1.73 11.80 -1.80
C ALA A 162 -2.50 10.60 -2.36
N LEU A 163 -3.08 10.79 -3.54
CA LEU A 163 -3.77 9.77 -4.32
C LEU A 163 -3.43 9.93 -5.80
N ASP A 164 -3.21 8.80 -6.48
CA ASP A 164 -3.24 8.73 -7.94
C ASP A 164 -4.54 8.05 -8.37
N VAL A 165 -5.22 8.63 -9.35
CA VAL A 165 -6.56 8.18 -9.75
C VAL A 165 -6.68 8.04 -11.27
N ASP A 166 -7.58 7.17 -11.72
CA ASP A 166 -8.02 7.14 -13.12
C ASP A 166 -8.97 8.32 -13.40
N ASP A 167 -9.07 8.72 -14.66
CA ASP A 167 -9.88 9.87 -15.10
C ASP A 167 -9.62 11.14 -14.28
N PRO A 168 -8.35 11.58 -14.11
CA PRO A 168 -8.03 12.70 -13.25
C PRO A 168 -8.74 13.99 -13.67
N ARG A 169 -8.90 14.23 -14.98
CA ARG A 169 -9.60 15.42 -15.48
C ARG A 169 -11.09 15.46 -15.10
N GLY A 170 -11.75 14.30 -15.13
CA GLY A 170 -13.16 14.20 -14.74
C GLY A 170 -13.36 14.35 -13.23
N TRP A 171 -12.33 13.97 -12.42
CA TRP A 171 -12.38 14.08 -10.96
C TRP A 171 -11.86 15.43 -10.43
N GLU A 172 -11.00 16.13 -11.15
CA GLU A 172 -10.31 17.34 -10.69
C GLU A 172 -11.23 18.41 -10.05
N PRO A 173 -12.39 18.79 -10.64
CA PRO A 173 -13.24 19.81 -10.03
C PRO A 173 -13.74 19.41 -8.64
N PHE A 174 -14.03 18.12 -8.44
CA PHE A 174 -14.51 17.58 -7.17
C PHE A 174 -13.39 17.51 -6.13
N PHE A 175 -12.20 17.09 -6.54
CA PHE A 175 -11.02 17.10 -5.69
C PHE A 175 -10.65 18.51 -5.23
N ILE A 176 -10.58 19.49 -6.16
CA ILE A 176 -10.24 20.88 -5.82
C ILE A 176 -11.22 21.47 -4.81
N LYS A 177 -12.53 21.22 -4.99
CA LYS A 177 -13.60 21.67 -4.08
C LYS A 177 -13.41 21.18 -2.64
N GLN A 178 -12.83 19.99 -2.48
CA GLN A 178 -12.64 19.33 -1.19
C GLN A 178 -11.22 19.48 -0.62
N GLY A 179 -10.42 20.44 -1.14
CA GLY A 179 -9.11 20.78 -0.60
C GLY A 179 -7.95 19.96 -1.12
N TRP A 180 -8.18 19.17 -2.16
CA TRP A 180 -7.10 18.50 -2.89
C TRP A 180 -6.54 19.39 -4.00
N ARG A 181 -5.31 19.13 -4.42
CA ARG A 181 -4.66 19.88 -5.50
C ARG A 181 -3.96 18.91 -6.44
N PRO A 182 -4.18 19.06 -7.77
CA PRO A 182 -3.45 18.30 -8.75
C PRO A 182 -1.97 18.72 -8.75
N LEU A 183 -1.08 17.80 -9.05
CA LEU A 183 0.33 18.05 -9.19
C LEU A 183 0.64 18.40 -10.66
N ARG A 184 1.30 19.54 -10.87
CA ARG A 184 1.68 19.97 -12.22
C ARG A 184 2.70 19.00 -12.82
N GLY A 185 2.40 18.45 -13.99
CA GLY A 185 3.28 17.49 -14.68
C GLY A 185 2.99 16.02 -14.31
N ASP A 186 2.11 15.79 -13.36
CA ASP A 186 1.67 14.47 -12.94
C ASP A 186 0.13 14.39 -12.89
N PRO A 187 -0.53 14.20 -14.04
CA PRO A 187 -1.99 14.32 -14.14
C PRO A 187 -2.80 13.45 -13.18
N PRO A 188 -2.45 12.17 -12.91
CA PRO A 188 -3.23 11.34 -12.00
C PRO A 188 -3.11 11.73 -10.54
N HIS A 189 -2.11 12.53 -10.16
CA HIS A 189 -1.75 12.83 -8.78
C HIS A 189 -2.55 13.97 -8.17
N PHE A 190 -3.06 13.75 -6.94
CA PHE A 190 -3.74 14.75 -6.12
C PHE A 190 -3.20 14.73 -4.69
N ASP A 191 -2.69 15.87 -4.23
CA ASP A 191 -2.31 16.11 -2.84
C ASP A 191 -3.46 16.69 -2.04
N TYR A 192 -3.70 16.19 -0.85
CA TYR A 192 -4.59 16.84 0.12
C TYR A 192 -3.87 17.99 0.82
N LYS A 193 -4.37 19.21 0.62
CA LYS A 193 -3.82 20.44 1.20
C LYS A 193 -4.78 21.07 2.24
N GLY A 194 -5.86 20.38 2.59
CA GLY A 194 -6.79 20.83 3.64
C GLY A 194 -6.18 20.81 5.04
N GLY A 195 -6.93 21.29 6.02
CA GLY A 195 -6.50 21.32 7.43
C GLY A 195 -6.48 19.93 8.09
N GLY A 196 -5.83 19.84 9.26
CA GLY A 196 -5.77 18.62 10.08
C GLY A 196 -4.84 17.54 9.52
N ARG A 197 -3.77 17.96 8.85
CA ARG A 197 -2.67 17.09 8.40
C ARG A 197 -1.64 16.95 9.50
N SER A 198 -1.01 15.78 9.58
CA SER A 198 0.14 15.49 10.42
C SER A 198 1.28 14.97 9.56
N ASP A 199 2.51 15.19 9.96
CA ASP A 199 3.67 14.48 9.41
C ASP A 199 3.73 13.12 10.09
N ILE A 200 3.49 12.06 9.32
CA ILE A 200 3.52 10.68 9.81
C ILE A 200 4.68 9.86 9.21
N SER A 201 5.51 10.46 8.38
CA SER A 201 6.65 9.78 7.77
C SER A 201 7.63 9.27 8.81
N ASN A 202 7.88 10.05 9.87
CA ASN A 202 8.71 9.66 11.00
C ASN A 202 8.09 8.50 11.80
N ILE A 203 6.75 8.40 11.87
CA ILE A 203 6.04 7.30 12.53
C ILE A 203 6.24 6.00 11.74
N ALA A 204 6.16 6.06 10.40
CA ALA A 204 6.41 4.92 9.53
C ALA A 204 7.85 4.40 9.68
N VAL A 205 8.81 5.31 9.72
CA VAL A 205 10.23 4.98 9.94
C VAL A 205 10.42 4.36 11.32
N LYS A 206 9.86 4.96 12.38
CA LYS A 206 9.94 4.44 13.74
C LYS A 206 9.27 3.08 13.89
N ALA A 207 8.14 2.88 13.23
CA ALA A 207 7.46 1.58 13.17
C ALA A 207 8.37 0.50 12.58
N PHE A 208 9.02 0.79 11.46
CA PHE A 208 10.01 -0.12 10.87
C PHE A 208 11.19 -0.39 11.83
N GLN A 209 11.79 0.65 12.43
CA GLN A 209 12.92 0.52 13.36
C GLN A 209 12.55 -0.37 14.57
N ARG A 210 11.32 -0.24 15.11
CA ARG A 210 10.81 -1.12 16.18
C ARG A 210 10.67 -2.56 15.71
N LEU A 211 10.06 -2.77 14.54
CA LEU A 211 9.94 -4.11 13.96
C LEU A 211 11.32 -4.73 13.74
N TRP A 212 12.25 -4.00 13.12
CA TRP A 212 13.62 -4.48 12.94
C TRP A 212 14.24 -4.90 14.28
N ASN A 213 14.23 -4.05 15.27
CA ASN A 213 14.83 -4.29 16.58
C ASN A 213 14.20 -5.46 17.33
N ARG A 214 12.89 -5.67 17.17
CA ARG A 214 12.15 -6.80 17.77
C ARG A 214 12.64 -8.14 17.22
N TYR A 215 12.90 -8.20 15.93
CA TYR A 215 13.31 -9.44 15.26
C TYR A 215 14.82 -9.61 15.06
N ASN A 216 15.60 -8.55 15.31
CA ASN A 216 17.06 -8.55 15.19
C ASN A 216 17.74 -7.99 16.45
N PRO A 217 17.62 -8.66 17.61
CA PRO A 217 18.10 -8.12 18.90
C PRO A 217 19.60 -7.86 18.93
N ASN A 218 20.37 -8.55 18.08
CA ASN A 218 21.84 -8.41 17.98
C ASN A 218 22.28 -7.36 16.93
N ASP A 219 21.36 -6.78 16.15
CA ASP A 219 21.65 -5.75 15.15
C ASP A 219 20.64 -4.59 15.27
N ARG A 220 20.55 -4.02 16.46
CA ARG A 220 19.60 -2.94 16.74
C ARG A 220 20.05 -1.62 16.14
N ILE A 221 19.05 -0.79 15.79
CA ILE A 221 19.23 0.60 15.35
C ILE A 221 18.43 1.55 16.29
N ALA A 222 18.71 2.85 16.20
CA ALA A 222 17.91 3.85 16.92
C ALA A 222 16.44 3.81 16.47
N GLU A 223 15.51 4.05 17.41
CA GLU A 223 14.06 4.16 17.16
C GLU A 223 13.66 5.65 17.15
N ASP A 224 14.39 6.43 16.34
CA ASP A 224 14.31 7.90 16.30
C ASP A 224 13.35 8.44 15.23
N GLY A 225 12.92 7.59 14.30
CA GLY A 225 12.08 7.99 13.17
C GLY A 225 12.88 8.61 12.02
N ASP A 226 14.24 8.57 12.07
CA ASP A 226 15.09 9.07 10.99
C ASP A 226 15.35 7.98 9.93
N CYS A 227 15.08 8.32 8.65
CA CYS A 227 15.32 7.46 7.51
C CYS A 227 16.76 7.57 6.99
N GLY A 228 17.73 7.50 7.91
CA GLY A 228 19.17 7.54 7.61
C GLY A 228 19.69 6.23 7.01
N GLN A 229 21.01 6.23 6.74
CA GLN A 229 21.70 5.08 6.13
C GLN A 229 21.55 3.78 6.93
N ALA A 230 21.52 3.87 8.27
CA ALA A 230 21.33 2.71 9.13
C ALA A 230 19.94 2.06 8.88
N THR A 231 18.89 2.88 8.88
CA THR A 231 17.51 2.45 8.61
C THR A 231 17.36 1.86 7.20
N LEU A 232 17.83 2.57 6.17
CA LEU A 232 17.76 2.11 4.77
C LEU A 232 18.51 0.79 4.54
N SER A 233 19.68 0.62 5.16
CA SER A 233 20.44 -0.63 5.06
C SER A 233 19.67 -1.82 5.64
N ARG A 234 18.96 -1.64 6.76
CA ARG A 234 18.15 -2.69 7.39
C ARG A 234 16.87 -2.94 6.62
N LEU A 235 16.25 -1.89 6.10
CA LEU A 235 15.06 -2.02 5.26
C LEU A 235 15.37 -2.82 3.98
N ASN A 236 16.49 -2.55 3.32
CA ASN A 236 16.94 -3.33 2.16
C ASN A 236 17.15 -4.84 2.49
N LYS A 237 17.56 -5.16 3.70
CA LYS A 237 17.78 -6.54 4.19
C LYS A 237 16.51 -7.19 4.75
N SER A 238 15.43 -6.44 4.90
CA SER A 238 14.19 -6.94 5.50
C SER A 238 13.47 -7.90 4.55
N PRO A 239 12.84 -8.96 5.09
CA PRO A 239 12.09 -9.91 4.27
C PRO A 239 10.85 -9.26 3.68
N ILE A 240 10.59 -9.47 2.39
CA ILE A 240 9.40 -8.92 1.71
C ILE A 240 8.09 -9.45 2.30
N ALA A 241 8.09 -10.69 2.79
CA ALA A 241 6.94 -11.32 3.44
C ALA A 241 6.64 -10.76 4.86
N GLY A 242 7.56 -9.94 5.41
CA GLY A 242 7.51 -9.47 6.79
C GLY A 242 8.32 -10.35 7.74
N PHE A 243 8.48 -9.86 8.97
CA PHE A 243 9.26 -10.53 10.01
C PHE A 243 8.44 -11.62 10.71
N GLY A 244 9.11 -12.66 11.20
CA GLY A 244 8.51 -13.74 11.98
C GLY A 244 7.58 -14.67 11.19
N VAL A 245 7.52 -14.51 9.86
CA VAL A 245 6.77 -15.42 8.99
C VAL A 245 7.57 -16.70 8.83
N SER A 246 7.07 -17.80 9.37
CA SER A 246 7.76 -19.10 9.28
C SER A 246 7.50 -19.78 7.94
N THR A 247 8.48 -20.61 7.50
CA THR A 247 8.33 -21.49 6.32
C THR A 247 7.10 -22.39 6.43
N VAL A 248 6.74 -22.79 7.63
CA VAL A 248 5.62 -23.69 7.89
C VAL A 248 4.28 -22.98 7.72
N GLU A 249 4.14 -21.73 8.22
CA GLU A 249 2.91 -20.95 8.03
C GLU A 249 2.71 -20.55 6.57
N THR A 250 3.78 -20.17 5.90
CA THR A 250 3.73 -19.79 4.49
C THR A 250 3.46 -21.00 3.60
N ALA A 251 4.14 -22.12 3.83
CA ALA A 251 3.87 -23.38 3.12
C ALA A 251 2.45 -23.89 3.41
N SER A 252 1.96 -23.77 4.63
CA SER A 252 0.57 -24.13 4.98
C SER A 252 -0.46 -23.25 4.26
N ARG A 253 -0.17 -21.97 4.05
CA ARG A 253 -1.04 -21.06 3.27
C ARG A 253 -0.99 -21.33 1.76
N VAL A 254 0.14 -21.80 1.24
CA VAL A 254 0.36 -22.09 -0.19
C VAL A 254 -0.11 -23.49 -0.60
N THR A 255 -0.03 -24.48 0.31
CA THR A 255 -0.48 -25.85 0.04
C THR A 255 -1.99 -26.02 0.19
N THR A 256 -2.71 -25.01 0.67
CA THR A 256 -4.16 -25.07 0.78
C THR A 256 -4.80 -25.02 -0.62
N ARG A 257 -5.61 -26.01 -0.91
CA ARG A 257 -6.35 -26.08 -2.17
C ARG A 257 -7.19 -24.79 -2.39
N THR A 258 -7.27 -24.36 -3.62
CA THR A 258 -8.18 -23.29 -4.02
C THR A 258 -9.62 -23.71 -3.79
N LEU A 259 -10.40 -22.90 -3.04
CA LEU A 259 -11.79 -23.17 -2.76
C LEU A 259 -12.67 -22.32 -3.66
N ARG A 260 -13.65 -22.97 -4.29
CA ARG A 260 -14.63 -22.34 -5.19
C ARG A 260 -15.89 -23.19 -5.28
N LEU A 261 -16.95 -22.60 -5.77
CA LEU A 261 -18.15 -23.36 -6.10
C LEU A 261 -17.82 -24.41 -7.18
N SER A 262 -18.15 -25.66 -6.93
CA SER A 262 -17.91 -26.81 -7.83
C SER A 262 -18.97 -27.88 -7.61
N GLU A 263 -19.12 -28.79 -8.54
CA GLU A 263 -19.95 -29.99 -8.37
C GLU A 263 -19.08 -31.23 -8.51
N PRO A 264 -19.05 -32.09 -7.46
CA PRO A 264 -19.67 -31.92 -6.14
C PRO A 264 -19.05 -30.77 -5.35
N TYR A 265 -19.80 -30.23 -4.36
CA TYR A 265 -19.31 -29.13 -3.51
C TYR A 265 -18.06 -29.53 -2.76
N LEU A 266 -17.08 -28.61 -2.70
CA LEU A 266 -15.89 -28.80 -1.85
C LEU A 266 -16.31 -28.82 -0.39
N GLN A 267 -15.74 -29.74 0.39
CA GLN A 267 -16.03 -29.91 1.81
C GLN A 267 -14.72 -30.06 2.59
N GLY A 268 -14.72 -29.61 3.83
CA GLY A 268 -13.60 -29.80 4.75
C GLY A 268 -13.47 -28.67 5.78
N ASP A 269 -12.50 -28.85 6.67
CA ASP A 269 -12.18 -27.86 7.72
C ASP A 269 -11.62 -26.57 7.13
N ASP A 270 -10.93 -26.62 5.99
CA ASP A 270 -10.45 -25.46 5.24
C ASP A 270 -11.60 -24.59 4.71
N VAL A 271 -12.72 -25.19 4.29
CA VAL A 271 -13.95 -24.47 3.94
C VAL A 271 -14.57 -23.84 5.17
N ARG A 272 -14.63 -24.57 6.28
CA ARG A 272 -15.16 -24.06 7.56
C ARG A 272 -14.35 -22.86 8.06
N GLN A 273 -13.02 -22.91 7.99
CA GLN A 273 -12.14 -21.79 8.35
C GLN A 273 -12.45 -20.52 7.55
N VAL A 274 -12.67 -20.68 6.23
CA VAL A 274 -13.08 -19.55 5.37
C VAL A 274 -14.43 -18.98 5.80
N GLN A 275 -15.42 -19.84 6.06
CA GLN A 275 -16.75 -19.39 6.51
C GLN A 275 -16.67 -18.66 7.85
N GLU A 276 -15.88 -19.15 8.80
CA GLU A 276 -15.66 -18.49 10.10
C GLU A 276 -14.95 -17.14 9.95
N ALA A 277 -13.96 -17.05 9.04
CA ALA A 277 -13.29 -15.79 8.74
C ALA A 277 -14.23 -14.77 8.09
N LEU A 278 -15.10 -15.20 7.17
CA LEU A 278 -16.15 -14.37 6.58
C LEU A 278 -17.14 -13.88 7.66
N ALA A 279 -17.54 -14.74 8.59
CA ALA A 279 -18.40 -14.34 9.69
C ALA A 279 -17.73 -13.31 10.62
N LYS A 280 -16.42 -13.44 10.90
CA LYS A 280 -15.63 -12.42 11.62
C LYS A 280 -15.54 -11.09 10.86
N ALA A 281 -15.58 -11.13 9.52
CA ALA A 281 -15.67 -9.95 8.67
C ALA A 281 -17.09 -9.38 8.54
N ASN A 282 -18.03 -9.80 9.40
CA ASN A 282 -19.45 -9.40 9.42
C ASN A 282 -20.23 -9.78 8.13
N ILE A 283 -19.83 -10.86 7.47
CA ILE A 283 -20.56 -11.40 6.33
C ILE A 283 -21.32 -12.66 6.79
N SER A 284 -22.63 -12.63 6.58
CA SER A 284 -23.49 -13.75 7.00
C SER A 284 -23.26 -14.96 6.10
N VAL A 285 -22.81 -16.07 6.69
CA VAL A 285 -22.57 -17.36 6.03
C VAL A 285 -22.68 -18.48 7.05
N SER A 286 -23.14 -19.66 6.63
CA SER A 286 -23.15 -20.88 7.46
C SER A 286 -21.74 -21.46 7.55
N SER A 287 -21.29 -21.82 8.75
CA SER A 287 -20.00 -22.48 8.99
C SER A 287 -20.14 -24.01 9.00
N ASP A 288 -20.78 -24.55 7.96
CA ASP A 288 -21.06 -25.99 7.81
C ASP A 288 -19.90 -26.79 7.20
N GLY A 289 -18.87 -26.11 6.70
CA GLY A 289 -17.73 -26.73 6.03
C GLY A 289 -18.03 -27.18 4.60
N ILE A 290 -19.11 -26.66 3.97
CA ILE A 290 -19.51 -26.98 2.61
C ILE A 290 -19.47 -25.72 1.75
N PHE A 291 -18.67 -25.73 0.68
CA PHE A 291 -18.54 -24.59 -0.25
C PHE A 291 -19.70 -24.59 -1.24
N GLY A 292 -20.90 -24.28 -0.79
CA GLY A 292 -22.08 -24.16 -1.60
C GLY A 292 -22.30 -22.74 -2.15
N PRO A 293 -23.44 -22.49 -2.85
CA PRO A 293 -23.78 -21.17 -3.39
C PRO A 293 -23.83 -20.04 -2.35
N GLY A 294 -24.18 -20.37 -1.10
CA GLY A 294 -24.16 -19.41 0.01
C GLY A 294 -22.76 -18.93 0.35
N THR A 295 -21.79 -19.84 0.40
CA THR A 295 -20.38 -19.55 0.63
C THR A 295 -19.79 -18.76 -0.55
N ASP A 296 -20.07 -19.16 -1.79
CA ASP A 296 -19.65 -18.43 -2.98
C ASP A 296 -20.12 -16.97 -2.97
N LYS A 297 -21.40 -16.74 -2.67
CA LYS A 297 -21.96 -15.39 -2.54
C LYS A 297 -21.26 -14.59 -1.43
N ALA A 298 -21.01 -15.19 -0.29
CA ALA A 298 -20.32 -14.55 0.84
C ALA A 298 -18.86 -14.18 0.48
N VAL A 299 -18.16 -15.07 -0.20
CA VAL A 299 -16.79 -14.81 -0.72
C VAL A 299 -16.80 -13.64 -1.70
N LYS A 300 -17.70 -13.61 -2.68
CA LYS A 300 -17.83 -12.50 -3.62
C LYS A 300 -18.12 -11.17 -2.92
N GLN A 301 -19.00 -11.20 -1.92
CA GLN A 301 -19.27 -10.00 -1.10
C GLN A 301 -18.03 -9.53 -0.36
N PHE A 302 -17.26 -10.44 0.25
CA PHE A 302 -16.00 -10.13 0.92
C PHE A 302 -14.96 -9.55 -0.06
N GLN A 303 -14.78 -10.21 -1.19
CA GLN A 303 -13.87 -9.75 -2.24
C GLN A 303 -14.22 -8.33 -2.71
N GLN A 304 -15.50 -8.02 -2.92
CA GLN A 304 -15.95 -6.66 -3.25
C GLN A 304 -15.61 -5.66 -2.15
N GLN A 305 -15.85 -6.00 -0.87
CA GLN A 305 -15.51 -5.14 0.27
C GLN A 305 -14.02 -4.87 0.40
N LYS A 306 -13.19 -5.84 -0.02
CA LYS A 306 -11.72 -5.76 0.03
C LYS A 306 -11.08 -5.25 -1.26
N GLY A 307 -11.88 -4.88 -2.27
CA GLY A 307 -11.37 -4.43 -3.56
C GLY A 307 -10.66 -5.52 -4.38
N LEU A 308 -10.94 -6.79 -4.07
CA LEU A 308 -10.50 -7.94 -4.84
C LEU A 308 -11.44 -8.20 -6.01
N THR A 309 -10.98 -8.98 -7.00
CA THR A 309 -11.87 -9.52 -8.03
C THR A 309 -12.92 -10.40 -7.39
N ALA A 310 -14.21 -10.08 -7.57
CA ALA A 310 -15.33 -10.80 -6.95
C ALA A 310 -15.69 -12.05 -7.77
N ASP A 311 -14.76 -12.98 -7.91
CA ASP A 311 -14.89 -14.23 -8.68
C ASP A 311 -15.45 -15.39 -7.84
N GLY A 312 -15.52 -15.25 -6.51
CA GLY A 312 -15.94 -16.30 -5.60
C GLY A 312 -14.86 -17.36 -5.35
N VAL A 313 -13.63 -17.12 -5.79
CA VAL A 313 -12.51 -18.03 -5.62
C VAL A 313 -11.69 -17.65 -4.39
N VAL A 314 -11.56 -18.57 -3.43
CA VAL A 314 -10.68 -18.40 -2.28
C VAL A 314 -9.29 -18.92 -2.65
N GLY A 315 -8.57 -18.09 -3.38
CA GLY A 315 -7.16 -18.25 -3.67
C GLY A 315 -6.27 -17.54 -2.64
N PRO A 316 -4.94 -17.46 -2.88
CA PRO A 316 -4.00 -16.83 -1.97
C PRO A 316 -4.36 -15.40 -1.57
N ALA A 317 -4.75 -14.55 -2.51
CA ALA A 317 -5.15 -13.16 -2.25
C ALA A 317 -6.35 -13.06 -1.30
N THR A 318 -7.40 -13.87 -1.55
CA THR A 318 -8.60 -13.91 -0.70
C THR A 318 -8.28 -14.45 0.70
N ARG A 319 -7.39 -15.45 0.81
CA ARG A 319 -6.97 -16.00 2.11
C ARG A 319 -6.20 -14.98 2.93
N ILE A 320 -5.27 -14.27 2.31
CA ILE A 320 -4.50 -13.20 2.99
C ILE A 320 -5.45 -12.16 3.59
N GLU A 321 -6.44 -11.70 2.82
CA GLU A 321 -7.41 -10.72 3.29
C GLU A 321 -8.36 -11.27 4.36
N LEU A 322 -8.61 -12.58 4.36
CA LEU A 322 -9.37 -13.28 5.40
C LEU A 322 -8.52 -13.54 6.66
N GLY A 323 -7.19 -13.37 6.60
CA GLY A 323 -6.28 -13.70 7.69
C GLY A 323 -6.03 -15.21 7.86
N LEU A 324 -6.10 -15.99 6.76
CA LEU A 324 -5.98 -17.45 6.70
C LEU A 324 -4.67 -17.87 6.05
#